data_8f49c0d3a7309348bcba86bbb57109b3
#
_entry.id   8f49c0d3a7309348bcba86bbb57109b3
#
_cell.length_a   1.000
_cell.length_b   1.000
_cell.length_c   1.000
_cell.angle_alpha   90.00
_cell.angle_beta   90.00
_cell.angle_gamma   90.00
#
_symmetry.space_group_name_H-M   'P 1'
#
loop_
_entity.id
_entity.type
_entity.pdbx_description
1 polymer ?
#
loop_
_entity_poly.entity_id
_entity_poly.type
_entity_poly.pdbx_seq_one_letter_code
_entity_poly.pdbx_strand_id
1 'polypeptide(L)' 'MRSLNIEDVRNGLSIAIGIALINTLRTEGIEGLQLKWPNDVLYKRRKLAGILVESRYGSQNYVTIGIGLNL' A
#
# COMPACT_ATOMS: atom_id res chain seq x y z
N MET A 1 -12.38 6.73 -23.12
CA MET A 1 -11.74 6.04 -21.97
C MET A 1 -10.46 6.77 -21.59
N ARG A 2 -10.29 7.07 -20.33
CA ARG A 2 -9.10 7.73 -19.84
C ARG A 2 -7.99 6.72 -19.63
N SER A 3 -6.80 6.99 -20.18
CA SER A 3 -5.65 6.14 -19.95
C SER A 3 -5.08 6.37 -18.55
N LEU A 4 -4.74 5.30 -17.86
CA LEU A 4 -4.04 5.38 -16.58
C LEU A 4 -2.54 5.47 -16.84
N ASN A 5 -1.84 6.35 -16.12
CA ASN A 5 -0.39 6.36 -16.16
C ASN A 5 0.16 5.40 -15.09
N ILE A 6 1.47 5.17 -15.12
CA ILE A 6 2.09 4.20 -14.22
C ILE A 6 1.99 4.63 -12.75
N GLU A 7 1.98 5.92 -12.49
CA GLU A 7 1.84 6.43 -11.13
C GLU A 7 0.46 6.10 -10.55
N ASP A 8 -0.58 6.25 -11.36
CA ASP A 8 -1.94 5.88 -10.95
C ASP A 8 -2.04 4.39 -10.63
N VAL A 9 -1.38 3.55 -11.43
CA VAL A 9 -1.34 2.11 -11.20
C VAL A 9 -0.63 1.78 -9.90
N ARG A 10 0.53 2.40 -9.64
CA ARG A 10 1.26 2.18 -8.39
C ARG A 10 0.45 2.62 -7.18
N ASN A 11 -0.20 3.77 -7.26
CA ASN A 11 -1.04 4.27 -6.17
C ASN A 11 -2.22 3.35 -5.91
N GLY A 12 -2.85 2.85 -6.99
CA GLY A 12 -3.94 1.90 -6.86
C GLY A 12 -3.52 0.60 -6.18
N LEU A 13 -2.33 0.08 -6.53
CA LEU A 13 -1.78 -1.11 -5.90
C LEU A 13 -1.47 -0.86 -4.43
N SER A 14 -0.88 0.29 -4.10
CA SER A 14 -0.58 0.66 -2.71
C SER A 14 -1.85 0.72 -1.86
N ILE A 15 -2.92 1.30 -2.39
CA ILE A 15 -4.19 1.39 -1.70
C ILE A 15 -4.79 0.01 -1.47
N ALA A 16 -4.77 -0.85 -2.49
CA ALA A 16 -5.30 -2.20 -2.38
C ALA A 16 -4.56 -3.01 -1.32
N ILE A 17 -3.23 -2.89 -1.29
CA ILE A 17 -2.40 -3.57 -0.30
C ILE A 17 -2.67 -3.02 1.10
N GLY A 18 -2.81 -1.70 1.22
CA GLY A 18 -3.12 -1.06 2.49
C GLY A 18 -4.46 -1.52 3.07
N ILE A 19 -5.47 -1.62 2.22
CA ILE A 19 -6.79 -2.11 2.61
C ILE A 19 -6.70 -3.57 3.06
N ALA A 20 -5.97 -4.40 2.31
CA ALA A 20 -5.79 -5.80 2.66
C ALA A 20 -5.09 -5.94 4.01
N LEU A 21 -4.05 -5.14 4.25
CA LEU A 21 -3.32 -5.14 5.51
C LEU A 21 -4.22 -4.72 6.67
N ILE A 22 -5.00 -3.66 6.50
CA ILE A 22 -5.94 -3.20 7.52
C ILE A 22 -6.97 -4.28 7.84
N ASN A 23 -7.53 -4.92 6.82
CA ASN A 23 -8.52 -5.98 7.01
C ASN A 23 -7.92 -7.17 7.75
N THR A 24 -6.69 -7.55 7.42
CA THR A 24 -6.00 -8.64 8.09
C THR A 24 -5.77 -8.33 9.56
N LEU A 25 -5.27 -7.14 9.86
CA LEU A 25 -5.02 -6.73 11.25
C LEU A 25 -6.30 -6.58 12.05
N ARG A 26 -7.37 -6.11 11.41
CA ARG A 26 -8.67 -6.02 12.06
C ARG A 26 -9.19 -7.41 12.44
N THR A 27 -8.97 -8.39 11.58
CA THR A 27 -9.31 -9.79 11.88
C THR A 27 -8.59 -10.30 13.12
N GLU A 28 -7.36 -9.81 13.35
CA GLU A 28 -6.57 -10.14 14.53
C GLU A 28 -6.93 -9.29 15.75
N GLY A 29 -7.98 -8.49 15.68
CA GLY A 29 -8.46 -7.71 16.80
C GLY A 29 -7.88 -6.30 16.91
N ILE A 30 -7.11 -5.85 15.95
CA ILE A 30 -6.54 -4.51 15.97
C ILE A 30 -7.49 -3.55 15.28
N GLU A 31 -7.97 -2.56 16.02
CA GLU A 31 -8.89 -1.55 15.51
C GLU A 31 -8.24 -0.17 15.51
N GLY A 32 -8.88 0.78 14.84
CA GLY A 32 -8.37 2.14 14.78
C GLY A 32 -7.30 2.36 13.73
N LEU A 33 -7.21 1.45 12.77
CA LEU A 33 -6.28 1.59 11.66
C LEU A 33 -6.89 2.49 10.59
N GLN A 34 -6.05 3.33 10.00
CA GLN A 34 -6.45 4.25 8.95
C GLN A 34 -5.45 4.19 7.81
N LEU A 35 -5.96 4.37 6.60
CA LEU A 35 -5.14 4.47 5.41
C LEU A 35 -4.87 5.95 5.12
N LYS A 36 -3.59 6.32 5.06
CA LYS A 36 -3.19 7.65 4.63
C LYS A 36 -2.68 7.53 3.20
N TRP A 37 -3.33 8.26 2.31
CA TRP A 37 -3.03 8.27 0.89
C TRP A 37 -1.56 8.57 0.61
N PRO A 38 -0.96 7.87 -0.33
CA PRO A 38 -1.46 6.67 -1.03
C PRO A 38 -0.95 5.38 -0.41
N ASN A 39 0.01 5.42 0.51
CA ASN A 39 0.84 4.26 0.80
C ASN A 39 1.19 4.10 2.28
N ASP A 40 0.48 4.75 3.17
CA ASP A 40 0.75 4.67 4.60
C ASP A 40 -0.44 4.10 5.36
N VAL A 41 -0.15 3.23 6.33
CA VAL A 41 -1.14 2.74 7.27
C VAL A 41 -0.82 3.33 8.64
N LEU A 42 -1.80 3.97 9.25
CA LEU A 42 -1.66 4.62 10.54
C LEU A 42 -2.41 3.85 11.62
N TYR A 43 -1.83 3.85 12.81
CA TYR A 43 -2.48 3.36 14.02
C TYR A 43 -2.33 4.42 15.09
N LYS A 44 -3.45 4.90 15.61
CA LYS A 44 -3.47 5.98 16.61
C LYS A 44 -2.64 7.19 16.16
N ARG A 45 -2.81 7.58 14.89
CA ARG A 45 -2.16 8.73 14.25
C ARG A 45 -0.65 8.58 14.06
N ARG A 46 -0.10 7.38 14.30
CA ARG A 46 1.30 7.10 14.04
C ARG A 46 1.41 6.14 12.87
N LYS A 47 2.45 6.32 12.07
CA LYS A 47 2.68 5.44 10.94
C LYS A 47 3.04 4.04 11.45
N LEU A 48 2.18 3.07 11.14
CA LEU A 48 2.42 1.67 11.47
C LEU A 48 3.14 0.96 10.33
N ALA A 49 2.77 1.26 9.10
CA ALA A 49 3.34 0.60 7.94
C ALA A 49 3.46 1.56 6.78
N GLY A 50 4.48 1.35 5.96
CA GLY A 50 4.65 2.03 4.69
C GLY A 50 4.65 0.99 3.58
N ILE A 51 4.07 1.35 2.45
CA ILE A 51 3.96 0.46 1.30
C ILE A 51 4.72 1.09 0.14
N LEU A 52 5.66 0.33 -0.40
CA LEU A 52 6.44 0.77 -1.56
C LEU A 52 6.10 -0.12 -2.75
N VAL A 53 5.70 0.51 -3.84
CA VAL A 53 5.45 -0.19 -5.10
C VAL A 53 6.37 0.39 -6.15
N GLU A 54 7.25 -0.44 -6.69
CA GLU A 54 8.15 -0.04 -7.76
C GLU A 54 7.88 -0.88 -9.00
N SER A 55 8.05 -0.26 -10.14
CA SER A 55 7.93 -0.94 -11.42
C SER A 55 9.17 -0.71 -12.25
N ARG A 56 9.58 -1.74 -12.98
CA ARG A 56 10.72 -1.66 -13.88
C ARG A 56 10.33 -2.16 -15.25
N TYR A 57 10.86 -1.50 -16.25
CA TYR A 57 10.63 -1.82 -17.66
C TYR A 57 11.94 -2.14 -18.34
N GLY A 58 11.90 -3.10 -19.22
CA GLY A 58 13.08 -3.55 -19.97
C GLY A 58 12.75 -4.82 -20.72
N SER A 59 13.71 -5.76 -20.77
CA SER A 59 13.46 -7.06 -21.39
C SER A 59 12.37 -7.85 -20.67
N GLN A 60 12.18 -7.57 -19.37
CA GLN A 60 11.08 -8.12 -18.58
C GLN A 60 10.50 -6.99 -17.76
N ASN A 61 9.17 -6.92 -17.73
CA ASN A 61 8.46 -5.95 -16.92
C ASN A 61 8.06 -6.60 -15.61
N TYR A 62 8.33 -5.93 -14.48
CA TYR A 62 7.95 -6.48 -13.19
C TYR A 62 7.63 -5.35 -12.21
N VAL A 63 6.87 -5.72 -11.18
CA VAL A 63 6.49 -4.83 -10.09
C VAL A 63 7.03 -5.42 -8.80
N THR A 64 7.72 -4.59 -8.04
CA THR A 64 8.21 -4.96 -6.71
C THR A 64 7.37 -4.26 -5.67
N ILE A 65 6.92 -5.02 -4.67
CA ILE A 65 6.12 -4.50 -3.57
C ILE A 65 6.88 -4.75 -2.28
N GLY A 66 7.09 -3.67 -1.53
CA GLY A 66 7.70 -3.74 -0.22
C GLY A 66 6.77 -3.18 0.84
N ILE A 67 6.73 -3.83 2.00
CA ILE A 67 5.96 -3.37 3.14
C ILE A 67 6.90 -3.26 4.33
N GLY A 68 7.03 -2.05 4.87
CA GLY A 68 7.80 -1.81 6.07
C GLY A 68 6.89 -1.62 7.26
N LEU A 69 7.12 -2.36 8.33
CA LEU A 69 6.35 -2.24 9.57
C LEU A 69 7.18 -1.52 10.62
N ASN A 70 6.55 -0.55 11.27
CA ASN A 70 7.15 0.17 12.39
C ASN A 70 6.56 -0.40 13.69
N LEU A 71 7.34 -1.14 14.37
CA LEU A 71 6.93 -1.79 15.61
C LEU A 71 7.42 -1.02 16.85
#